data_52a5025c82fd2e006af36b1a044ee364
#
_entry.id   52a5025c82fd2e006af36b1a044ee364
#
_cell.length_a   1.000
_cell.length_b   1.000
_cell.length_c   1.000
_cell.angle_alpha   90.00
_cell.angle_beta   90.00
_cell.angle_gamma   90.00
#
_symmetry.space_group_name_H-M   'P 1'
#
loop_
_entity.id
_entity.type
_entity.pdbx_description
1 polymer ?
#
loop_
_entity_poly.entity_id
_entity_poly.type
_entity_poly.pdbx_seq_one_letter_code
_entity_poly.pdbx_strand_id
1 'polypeptide(L)'
;MRLWDVNLWVYAFRTDSPLHTRSHALLSESLERREGFIFCPAVALSFLRIVTNSRVFVEPSAPADAWSFISYLESHAAALFADADAMTFGIFKHLCLVSRATGNALPDAYLAASALRRNASLVTADAGMRRFQGVAVEVVA
;
A
#
# COMPACT_ATOMS: atom_id res chain seq x y z
N MET A 1 4.36 -13.11 -2.33
CA MET A 1 4.51 -11.70 -2.76
C MET A 1 3.44 -10.86 -2.08
N ARG A 2 3.81 -9.70 -1.56
CA ARG A 2 2.91 -8.80 -0.82
C ARG A 2 2.85 -7.43 -1.45
N LEU A 3 1.65 -6.87 -1.54
CA LEU A 3 1.38 -5.47 -1.84
C LEU A 3 0.85 -4.79 -0.57
N TRP A 4 1.48 -3.73 -0.14
CA TRP A 4 1.15 -3.03 1.10
C TRP A 4 0.27 -1.83 0.83
N ASP A 5 -0.82 -1.73 1.59
CA ASP A 5 -1.68 -0.54 1.61
C ASP A 5 -0.95 0.64 2.25
N VAL A 6 -1.33 1.85 1.84
CA VAL A 6 -0.70 3.09 2.29
C VAL A 6 -0.71 3.26 3.80
N ASN A 7 -1.77 2.84 4.48
CA ASN A 7 -1.86 2.96 5.94
C ASN A 7 -0.69 2.26 6.65
N LEU A 8 -0.27 1.10 6.15
CA LEU A 8 0.84 0.37 6.75
C LEU A 8 2.21 1.00 6.44
N TRP A 9 2.37 1.66 5.30
CA TRP A 9 3.57 2.45 5.03
C TRP A 9 3.66 3.62 6.01
N VAL A 10 2.54 4.31 6.23
CA VAL A 10 2.47 5.41 7.20
C VAL A 10 2.82 4.92 8.61
N TYR A 11 2.23 3.81 9.04
CA TYR A 11 2.50 3.26 10.37
C TYR A 11 3.94 2.75 10.52
N ALA A 12 4.50 2.13 9.51
CA ALA A 12 5.89 1.67 9.52
C ALA A 12 6.89 2.83 9.58
N PHE A 13 6.54 3.98 9.02
CA PHE A 13 7.39 5.17 8.97
C PHE A 13 7.22 6.07 10.22
N ARG A 14 5.98 6.34 10.64
CA ARG A 14 5.65 7.26 11.74
C ARG A 14 5.77 6.58 13.08
N THR A 15 6.76 6.98 13.88
CA THR A 15 7.00 6.44 15.24
C THR A 15 5.90 6.78 16.24
N ASP A 16 5.08 7.80 15.96
CA ASP A 16 3.93 8.20 16.78
C ASP A 16 2.66 7.36 16.49
N SER A 17 2.72 6.43 15.55
CA SER A 17 1.60 5.54 15.26
C SER A 17 1.51 4.41 16.30
N PRO A 18 0.29 4.07 16.81
CA PRO A 18 0.08 2.92 17.69
C PRO A 18 0.49 1.57 17.05
N LEU A 19 0.43 1.50 15.71
CA LEU A 19 0.79 0.28 14.96
C LEU A 19 2.22 0.32 14.40
N HIS A 20 3.04 1.30 14.81
CA HIS A 20 4.39 1.48 14.27
C HIS A 20 5.25 0.23 14.42
N THR A 21 5.43 -0.26 15.64
CA THR A 21 6.31 -1.40 15.92
C THR A 21 5.92 -2.63 15.11
N ARG A 22 4.63 -2.94 15.09
CA ARG A 22 4.11 -4.10 14.36
C ARG A 22 4.26 -3.95 12.85
N SER A 23 3.87 -2.78 12.32
CA SER A 23 3.97 -2.52 10.87
C SER A 23 5.41 -2.47 10.39
N HIS A 24 6.30 -1.86 11.17
CA HIS A 24 7.73 -1.84 10.87
C HIS A 24 8.33 -3.25 10.83
N ALA A 25 8.01 -4.10 11.81
CA ALA A 25 8.49 -5.48 11.86
C ALA A 25 8.00 -6.29 10.67
N LEU A 26 6.72 -6.17 10.31
CA LEU A 26 6.14 -6.88 9.16
C LEU A 26 6.71 -6.39 7.82
N LEU A 27 6.97 -5.10 7.69
CA LEU A 27 7.62 -4.55 6.50
C LEU A 27 9.03 -5.11 6.35
N SER A 28 9.82 -5.09 7.43
CA SER A 28 11.17 -5.67 7.45
C SER A 28 11.15 -7.14 7.06
N GLU A 29 10.24 -7.91 7.63
CA GLU A 29 10.04 -9.32 7.26
C GLU A 29 9.71 -9.49 5.78
N SER A 30 8.83 -8.65 5.24
CA SER A 30 8.46 -8.72 3.82
C SER A 30 9.64 -8.42 2.89
N LEU A 31 10.52 -7.50 3.29
CA LEU A 31 11.73 -7.17 2.52
C LEU A 31 12.79 -8.27 2.58
N GLU A 32 12.83 -9.05 3.66
CA GLU A 32 13.75 -10.17 3.81
C GLU A 32 13.31 -11.42 3.05
N ARG A 33 12.02 -11.52 2.72
CA ARG A 33 11.48 -12.67 2.00
C ARG A 33 11.91 -12.67 0.53
N ARG A 34 12.20 -13.85 0.01
CA ARG A 34 12.53 -14.07 -1.41
C ARG A 34 11.34 -13.86 -2.35
N GLU A 35 10.13 -13.84 -1.83
CA GLU A 35 8.88 -13.73 -2.59
C GLU A 35 8.70 -12.38 -3.29
N GLY A 36 9.42 -11.36 -2.84
CA GLY A 36 9.32 -10.01 -3.36
C GLY A 36 8.30 -9.14 -2.63
N PHE A 37 8.54 -7.85 -2.72
CA PHE A 37 7.70 -6.77 -2.21
C PHE A 37 7.28 -5.90 -3.39
N ILE A 38 5.98 -5.66 -3.54
CA ILE A 38 5.50 -4.85 -4.66
C ILE A 38 5.57 -3.38 -4.28
N PHE A 39 6.40 -2.64 -5.01
CA PHE A 39 6.46 -1.19 -4.94
C PHE A 39 5.43 -0.60 -5.91
N CYS A 40 4.37 0.02 -5.37
CA CYS A 40 3.30 0.63 -6.15
C CYS A 40 3.42 2.15 -6.11
N PRO A 41 3.66 2.83 -7.26
CA PRO A 41 3.77 4.29 -7.30
C PRO A 41 2.54 5.02 -6.76
N ALA A 42 1.35 4.46 -6.95
CA ALA A 42 0.11 5.04 -6.41
C ALA A 42 0.11 5.07 -4.88
N VAL A 43 0.65 4.03 -4.25
CA VAL A 43 0.81 3.97 -2.79
C VAL A 43 1.87 4.97 -2.32
N ALA A 44 2.99 5.07 -3.04
CA ALA A 44 4.05 6.04 -2.73
C ALA A 44 3.53 7.48 -2.79
N LEU A 45 2.75 7.83 -3.81
CA LEU A 45 2.14 9.15 -3.92
C LEU A 45 1.20 9.44 -2.74
N SER A 46 0.34 8.50 -2.40
CA SER A 46 -0.59 8.64 -1.27
C SER A 46 0.16 8.77 0.06
N PHE A 47 1.23 7.99 0.25
CA PHE A 47 2.09 8.08 1.42
C PHE A 47 2.70 9.47 1.58
N LEU A 48 3.33 10.00 0.52
CA LEU A 48 3.91 11.34 0.53
C LEU A 48 2.88 12.41 0.90
N ARG A 49 1.71 12.33 0.28
CA ARG A 49 0.62 13.28 0.54
C ARG A 49 0.15 13.25 1.98
N ILE A 50 0.05 12.07 2.58
CA ILE A 50 -0.45 11.90 3.96
C ILE A 50 0.59 12.37 4.97
N VAL A 51 1.83 11.88 4.91
CA VAL A 51 2.82 12.14 5.97
C VAL A 51 3.34 13.58 5.99
N THR A 52 3.24 14.29 4.87
CA THR A 52 3.65 15.69 4.77
C THR A 52 2.51 16.68 5.00
N ASN A 53 1.29 16.20 5.28
CA ASN A 53 0.10 17.05 5.37
C ASN A 53 -0.15 17.52 6.80
N SER A 54 -0.06 18.83 7.02
CA SER A 54 -0.33 19.47 8.31
C SER A 54 -1.78 19.35 8.79
N ARG A 55 -2.71 19.00 7.90
CA ARG A 55 -4.11 18.71 8.25
C ARG A 55 -4.29 17.30 8.82
N VAL A 56 -3.34 16.41 8.55
CA VAL A 56 -3.36 15.02 9.05
C VAL A 56 -2.54 14.88 10.32
N PHE A 57 -1.34 15.49 10.36
CA PHE A 57 -0.44 15.44 11.49
C PHE A 57 -0.15 16.83 12.04
N VAL A 58 -0.16 16.98 13.36
CA VAL A 58 0.24 18.22 14.02
C VAL A 58 1.70 18.56 13.69
N GLU A 59 2.56 17.54 13.69
CA GLU A 59 3.95 17.63 13.27
C GLU A 59 4.14 16.75 12.02
N PRO A 60 3.89 17.31 10.81
CA PRO A 60 4.06 16.54 9.59
C PRO A 60 5.54 16.19 9.35
N SER A 61 5.76 15.09 8.65
CA SER A 61 7.10 14.65 8.29
C SER A 61 7.73 15.60 7.28
N ALA A 62 9.05 15.82 7.40
CA ALA A 62 9.78 16.56 6.39
C ALA A 62 9.77 15.81 5.05
N PRO A 63 9.58 16.50 3.92
CA PRO A 63 9.59 15.84 2.61
C PRO A 63 10.84 15.00 2.34
N ALA A 64 12.01 15.49 2.76
CA ALA A 64 13.28 14.75 2.58
C ALA A 64 13.28 13.39 3.29
N ASP A 65 12.74 13.32 4.51
CA ASP A 65 12.64 12.07 5.28
C ASP A 65 11.65 11.10 4.64
N ALA A 66 10.51 11.61 4.18
CA ALA A 66 9.51 10.80 3.47
C ALA A 66 10.06 10.21 2.17
N TRP A 67 10.79 11.01 1.39
CA TRP A 67 11.45 10.54 0.18
C TRP A 67 12.57 9.54 0.45
N SER A 68 13.31 9.69 1.54
CA SER A 68 14.33 8.71 1.94
C SER A 68 13.72 7.35 2.22
N PHE A 69 12.57 7.31 2.88
CA PHE A 69 11.83 6.08 3.12
C PHE A 69 11.37 5.41 1.81
N ILE A 70 10.79 6.19 0.90
CA ILE A 70 10.36 5.69 -0.42
C ILE A 70 11.54 5.16 -1.22
N SER A 71 12.63 5.91 -1.26
CA SER A 71 13.83 5.52 -2.02
C SER A 71 14.44 4.22 -1.47
N TYR A 72 14.42 4.03 -0.17
CA TYR A 72 14.84 2.78 0.46
C TYR A 72 13.99 1.60 -0.02
N LEU A 73 12.66 1.75 -0.03
CA LEU A 73 11.76 0.70 -0.51
C LEU A 73 11.93 0.42 -2.00
N GLU A 74 11.97 1.49 -2.81
CA GLU A 74 12.10 1.38 -4.26
C GLU A 74 13.38 0.66 -4.69
N SER A 75 14.49 0.99 -4.06
CA SER A 75 15.82 0.45 -4.42
C SER A 75 16.14 -0.89 -3.76
N HIS A 76 15.26 -1.39 -2.90
CA HIS A 76 15.50 -2.66 -2.22
C HIS A 76 15.49 -3.83 -3.21
N ALA A 77 16.38 -4.81 -3.01
CA ALA A 77 16.51 -5.96 -3.91
C ALA A 77 15.23 -6.81 -4.02
N ALA A 78 14.39 -6.81 -2.99
CA ALA A 78 13.11 -7.50 -2.98
C ALA A 78 11.99 -6.73 -3.70
N ALA A 79 12.20 -5.45 -4.05
CA ALA A 79 11.17 -4.61 -4.64
C ALA A 79 10.91 -4.96 -6.11
N LEU A 80 9.63 -5.15 -6.43
CA LEU A 80 9.13 -5.30 -7.78
C LEU A 80 8.23 -4.11 -8.10
N PHE A 81 8.61 -3.34 -9.10
CA PHE A 81 7.88 -2.13 -9.47
C PHE A 81 6.55 -2.49 -10.15
N ALA A 82 5.46 -1.97 -9.62
CA ALA A 82 4.11 -2.22 -10.14
C ALA A 82 3.72 -1.18 -11.18
N ASP A 83 3.95 -1.48 -12.45
CA ASP A 83 3.53 -0.63 -13.56
C ASP A 83 2.00 -0.63 -13.71
N ALA A 84 1.45 0.52 -14.05
CA ALA A 84 0.08 0.64 -14.51
C ALA A 84 -0.01 0.14 -15.95
N ASP A 85 -0.86 -0.85 -16.20
CA ASP A 85 -1.08 -1.40 -17.55
C ASP A 85 -2.57 -1.58 -17.86
N ALA A 86 -2.88 -1.90 -19.11
CA ALA A 86 -4.26 -2.09 -19.56
C ALA A 86 -4.97 -3.24 -18.82
N MET A 87 -4.25 -4.29 -18.47
CA MET A 87 -4.81 -5.41 -17.69
C MET A 87 -5.20 -4.99 -16.28
N THR A 88 -4.33 -4.27 -15.60
CA THR A 88 -4.64 -3.72 -14.26
C THR A 88 -5.86 -2.80 -14.33
N PHE A 89 -5.93 -1.94 -15.32
CA PHE A 89 -7.09 -1.06 -15.51
C PHE A 89 -8.38 -1.84 -15.77
N GLY A 90 -8.34 -2.89 -16.57
CA GLY A 90 -9.49 -3.76 -16.83
C GLY A 90 -10.01 -4.46 -15.56
N ILE A 91 -9.11 -4.96 -14.73
CA ILE A 91 -9.45 -5.56 -13.43
C ILE A 91 -10.07 -4.49 -12.51
N PHE A 92 -9.45 -3.31 -12.44
CA PHE A 92 -9.94 -2.18 -11.68
C PHE A 92 -11.36 -1.80 -12.06
N LYS A 93 -11.62 -1.65 -13.36
CA LYS A 93 -12.97 -1.36 -13.89
C LYS A 93 -13.98 -2.43 -13.46
N HIS A 94 -13.62 -3.70 -13.60
CA HIS A 94 -14.49 -4.82 -13.19
C HIS A 94 -14.82 -4.77 -11.70
N LEU A 95 -13.80 -4.59 -10.83
CA LEU A 95 -14.01 -4.48 -9.39
C LEU A 95 -14.89 -3.30 -9.01
N CYS A 96 -14.72 -2.15 -9.65
CA CYS A 96 -15.55 -0.97 -9.42
C CYS A 96 -17.01 -1.20 -9.80
N LEU A 97 -17.27 -1.83 -10.94
CA LEU A 97 -18.63 -2.09 -11.41
C LEU A 97 -19.35 -3.12 -10.53
N VAL A 98 -18.65 -4.18 -10.11
CA VAL A 98 -19.21 -5.22 -9.24
C VAL A 98 -19.47 -4.70 -7.83
N SER A 99 -18.52 -3.96 -7.25
CA SER A 99 -18.62 -3.43 -5.88
C SER A 99 -19.39 -2.10 -5.80
N ARG A 100 -19.72 -1.49 -6.93
CA ARG A 100 -20.32 -0.14 -7.01
C ARG A 100 -19.49 0.90 -6.28
N ALA A 101 -18.17 0.83 -6.46
CA ALA A 101 -17.23 1.71 -5.79
C ALA A 101 -17.44 3.17 -6.17
N THR A 102 -17.45 4.03 -5.15
CA THR A 102 -17.51 5.49 -5.29
C THR A 102 -16.53 6.14 -4.33
N GLY A 103 -16.09 7.36 -4.64
CA GLY A 103 -15.27 8.16 -3.74
C GLY A 103 -14.00 7.43 -3.29
N ASN A 104 -13.78 7.33 -2.00
CA ASN A 104 -12.58 6.71 -1.41
C ASN A 104 -12.46 5.20 -1.66
N ALA A 105 -13.54 4.54 -2.07
CA ALA A 105 -13.47 3.13 -2.47
C ALA A 105 -12.77 2.92 -3.82
N LEU A 106 -12.66 3.95 -4.65
CA LEU A 106 -11.98 3.86 -5.95
C LEU A 106 -10.48 3.59 -5.82
N PRO A 107 -9.71 4.34 -5.02
CA PRO A 107 -8.31 4.01 -4.76
C PRO A 107 -8.13 2.60 -4.17
N ASP A 108 -9.01 2.17 -3.29
CA ASP A 108 -9.00 0.83 -2.70
C ASP A 108 -9.18 -0.25 -3.76
N ALA A 109 -10.14 -0.05 -4.68
CA ALA A 109 -10.38 -0.96 -5.80
C ALA A 109 -9.17 -1.03 -6.75
N TYR A 110 -8.48 0.09 -6.97
CA TYR A 110 -7.26 0.11 -7.78
C TYR A 110 -6.13 -0.69 -7.12
N LEU A 111 -5.97 -0.55 -5.81
CA LEU A 111 -4.98 -1.30 -5.07
C LEU A 111 -5.28 -2.81 -5.09
N ALA A 112 -6.54 -3.17 -4.91
CA ALA A 112 -7.01 -4.54 -5.03
C ALA A 112 -6.74 -5.12 -6.44
N ALA A 113 -7.00 -4.34 -7.49
CA ALA A 113 -6.71 -4.72 -8.87
C ALA A 113 -5.21 -4.94 -9.10
N SER A 114 -4.37 -4.09 -8.53
CA SER A 114 -2.91 -4.22 -8.63
C SER A 114 -2.41 -5.50 -7.96
N ALA A 115 -3.00 -5.89 -6.82
CA ALA A 115 -2.69 -7.13 -6.14
C ALA A 115 -3.14 -8.35 -6.97
N LEU A 116 -4.36 -8.34 -7.48
CA LEU A 116 -4.89 -9.40 -8.34
C LEU A 116 -4.05 -9.60 -9.60
N ARG A 117 -3.68 -8.51 -10.25
CA ARG A 117 -2.86 -8.53 -11.47
C ARG A 117 -1.54 -9.28 -11.28
N ARG A 118 -1.01 -9.24 -10.07
CA ARG A 118 0.30 -9.82 -9.73
C ARG A 118 0.20 -11.06 -8.86
N ASN A 119 -1.00 -11.54 -8.61
CA ASN A 119 -1.25 -12.67 -7.71
C ASN A 119 -0.57 -12.47 -6.34
N ALA A 120 -0.70 -11.27 -5.80
CA ALA A 120 -0.12 -10.87 -4.53
C ALA A 120 -1.17 -10.80 -3.42
N SER A 121 -0.74 -11.00 -2.18
CA SER A 121 -1.56 -10.69 -1.00
C SER A 121 -1.54 -9.18 -0.74
N LEU A 122 -2.71 -8.62 -0.48
CA LEU A 122 -2.84 -7.24 -0.04
C LEU A 122 -2.75 -7.18 1.47
N VAL A 123 -1.77 -6.44 1.99
CA VAL A 123 -1.57 -6.25 3.43
C VAL A 123 -2.10 -4.88 3.83
N THR A 124 -3.02 -4.84 4.77
CA THR A 124 -3.73 -3.60 5.13
C THR A 124 -4.14 -3.61 6.60
N ALA A 125 -4.38 -2.44 7.17
CA ALA A 125 -5.04 -2.29 8.47
C ALA A 125 -6.56 -2.18 8.34
N ASP A 126 -7.09 -2.11 7.13
CA ASP A 126 -8.52 -1.97 6.86
C ASP A 126 -9.13 -3.33 6.45
N ALA A 127 -9.89 -3.93 7.37
CA ALA A 127 -10.62 -5.18 7.09
C ALA A 127 -11.67 -5.03 5.97
N GLY A 128 -12.12 -3.81 5.68
CA GLY A 128 -13.05 -3.51 4.59
C GLY A 128 -12.49 -3.87 3.20
N MET A 129 -11.18 -4.01 3.06
CA MET A 129 -10.55 -4.45 1.81
C MET A 129 -10.94 -5.88 1.40
N ARG A 130 -11.46 -6.68 2.31
CA ARG A 130 -11.99 -8.03 2.02
C ARG A 130 -13.23 -8.03 1.14
N ARG A 131 -13.88 -6.87 0.95
CA ARG A 131 -15.04 -6.75 0.05
C ARG A 131 -14.70 -6.99 -1.42
N PHE A 132 -13.44 -6.87 -1.80
CA PHE A 132 -13.01 -7.13 -3.17
C PHE A 132 -12.76 -8.62 -3.39
N GLN A 133 -13.60 -9.25 -4.23
CA GLN A 133 -13.51 -10.68 -4.49
C GLN A 133 -12.21 -11.08 -5.19
N GLY A 134 -11.67 -12.22 -4.80
CA GLY A 134 -10.49 -12.82 -5.40
C GLY A 134 -9.16 -12.30 -4.86
N VAL A 135 -9.16 -11.23 -4.06
CA VAL A 135 -7.95 -10.69 -3.44
C VAL A 135 -7.68 -11.41 -2.13
N ALA A 136 -6.48 -11.95 -1.97
CA ALA A 136 -6.01 -12.41 -0.66
C ALA A 136 -5.65 -11.21 0.20
N VAL A 137 -6.32 -11.05 1.34
CA VAL A 137 -6.14 -9.89 2.23
C VAL A 137 -5.59 -10.34 3.58
N GLU A 138 -4.44 -9.79 3.96
CA GLU A 138 -3.87 -9.91 5.31
C GLU A 138 -4.19 -8.63 6.09
N VAL A 139 -4.95 -8.75 7.17
CA VAL A 139 -5.31 -7.59 8.01
C VAL A 139 -4.39 -7.53 9.21
N VAL A 140 -3.75 -6.37 9.38
CA VAL A 140 -2.87 -6.06 10.51
C VAL A 140 -3.68 -5.31 11.56
N ALA A 141 -3.69 -5.85 12.77
CA ALA A 141 -4.40 -5.26 13.91
C ALA A 141 -3.46 -5.00 15.09
#